data_bb3051ea5503d6712e284494514a2de2
#
_entry.id   bb3051ea5503d6712e284494514a2de2
#
_cell.length_a   1.000
_cell.length_b   1.000
_cell.length_c   1.000
_cell.angle_alpha   90.00
_cell.angle_beta   90.00
_cell.angle_gamma   90.00
#
_symmetry.space_group_name_H-M   'P 1'
#
loop_
_entity.id
_entity.type
_entity.pdbx_description
1 polymer ?
#
loop_
_entity_poly.entity_id
_entity_poly.type
_entity_poly.pdbx_seq_one_letter_code
_entity_poly.pdbx_strand_id
1 'polypeptide(L)'
;MKNLLTRGGIEFLAVLLGISASLWIENNRTERELQSQLNQSLKALKLSIIEDKKAMNRFLDNHEALMSHFDFIQDEDSVKESSNQRLKKAFEQTTIPRSINLDYTIFSSMESSGLIYKIKDDQLRNKILKLYQSRYNSLIEIFDYDLENVKKMDDVIINNFIISKESVMWNLDY
;
A
#
# COMPACT_ATOMS: atom_id res chain seq x y z
N MET A 1 45.55 -11.41 -57.63
CA MET A 1 45.30 -11.60 -56.19
C MET A 1 44.82 -10.33 -55.42
N LYS A 2 45.32 -9.12 -55.78
CA LYS A 2 44.89 -7.86 -55.10
C LYS A 2 43.40 -7.56 -55.17
N ASN A 3 42.71 -7.88 -56.26
CA ASN A 3 41.28 -7.58 -56.45
C ASN A 3 40.34 -8.50 -55.66
N LEU A 4 40.73 -9.69 -55.28
CA LEU A 4 39.91 -10.62 -54.48
C LEU A 4 39.87 -10.19 -52.99
N LEU A 5 40.99 -9.71 -52.46
CA LEU A 5 41.06 -9.21 -51.05
C LEU A 5 40.29 -7.90 -50.84
N THR A 6 40.31 -6.99 -51.87
CA THR A 6 39.53 -5.75 -51.80
C THR A 6 38.05 -6.02 -51.97
N ARG A 7 37.63 -6.94 -52.78
CA ARG A 7 36.19 -7.28 -52.98
C ARG A 7 35.60 -7.99 -51.76
N GLY A 8 36.32 -8.97 -51.19
CA GLY A 8 35.93 -9.62 -49.94
C GLY A 8 35.89 -8.68 -48.73
N GLY A 9 36.79 -7.71 -48.69
CA GLY A 9 36.79 -6.67 -47.64
C GLY A 9 35.60 -5.74 -47.72
N ILE A 10 35.18 -5.34 -48.93
CA ILE A 10 33.99 -4.49 -49.12
C ILE A 10 32.73 -5.26 -48.74
N GLU A 11 32.58 -6.52 -49.18
CA GLU A 11 31.46 -7.38 -48.84
C GLU A 11 31.36 -7.60 -47.33
N PHE A 12 32.47 -7.86 -46.66
CA PHE A 12 32.55 -7.97 -45.20
C PHE A 12 32.09 -6.69 -44.48
N LEU A 13 32.60 -5.53 -44.93
CA LEU A 13 32.20 -4.24 -44.37
C LEU A 13 30.70 -3.95 -44.57
N ALA A 14 30.15 -4.26 -45.73
CA ALA A 14 28.73 -4.08 -46.01
C ALA A 14 27.83 -4.93 -45.07
N VAL A 15 28.22 -6.19 -44.83
CA VAL A 15 27.54 -7.08 -43.88
C VAL A 15 27.65 -6.55 -42.46
N LEU A 16 28.85 -6.14 -42.04
CA LEU A 16 29.10 -5.60 -40.72
C LEU A 16 28.28 -4.34 -40.45
N LEU A 17 28.24 -3.41 -41.39
CA LEU A 17 27.42 -2.20 -41.32
C LEU A 17 25.90 -2.53 -41.26
N GLY A 18 25.45 -3.50 -42.06
CA GLY A 18 24.06 -3.95 -42.02
C GLY A 18 23.63 -4.52 -40.68
N ILE A 19 24.46 -5.38 -40.09
CA ILE A 19 24.24 -5.95 -38.76
C ILE A 19 24.28 -4.84 -37.69
N SER A 20 25.25 -3.96 -37.72
CA SER A 20 25.39 -2.87 -36.77
C SER A 20 24.21 -1.89 -36.83
N ALA A 21 23.75 -1.55 -38.03
CA ALA A 21 22.56 -0.72 -38.22
C ALA A 21 21.28 -1.38 -37.68
N SER A 22 21.12 -2.68 -37.96
CA SER A 22 19.96 -3.46 -37.45
C SER A 22 19.94 -3.51 -35.93
N LEU A 23 21.08 -3.79 -35.30
CA LEU A 23 21.20 -3.81 -33.84
C LEU A 23 20.95 -2.42 -33.23
N TRP A 24 21.41 -1.35 -33.88
CA TRP A 24 21.17 0.01 -33.40
C TRP A 24 19.68 0.38 -33.47
N ILE A 25 18.97 0.02 -34.55
CA ILE A 25 17.55 0.24 -34.71
C ILE A 25 16.77 -0.54 -33.63
N GLU A 26 17.11 -1.81 -33.41
CA GLU A 26 16.45 -2.66 -32.41
C GLU A 26 16.68 -2.15 -30.99
N ASN A 27 17.89 -1.74 -30.64
CA ASN A 27 18.18 -1.13 -29.33
C ASN A 27 17.36 0.15 -29.11
N ASN A 28 17.30 1.03 -30.09
CA ASN A 28 16.50 2.26 -29.99
C ASN A 28 15.00 1.98 -29.83
N ARG A 29 14.49 0.96 -30.52
CA ARG A 29 13.10 0.53 -30.40
C ARG A 29 12.83 0.00 -29.00
N THR A 30 13.66 -0.91 -28.51
CA THR A 30 13.53 -1.51 -27.17
C THR A 30 13.61 -0.44 -26.08
N GLU A 31 14.51 0.53 -26.20
CA GLU A 31 14.60 1.62 -25.23
C GLU A 31 13.38 2.52 -25.23
N ARG A 32 12.78 2.83 -26.39
CA ARG A 32 11.51 3.60 -26.47
C ARG A 32 10.35 2.82 -25.86
N GLU A 33 10.24 1.53 -26.10
CA GLU A 33 9.21 0.68 -25.53
C GLU A 33 9.35 0.62 -24.00
N LEU A 34 10.55 0.45 -23.50
CA LEU A 34 10.86 0.46 -22.06
C LEU A 34 10.48 1.82 -21.42
N GLN A 35 10.86 2.95 -22.05
CA GLN A 35 10.49 4.27 -21.57
C GLN A 35 8.97 4.49 -21.57
N SER A 36 8.28 3.99 -22.57
CA SER A 36 6.81 4.05 -22.64
C SER A 36 6.16 3.26 -21.49
N GLN A 37 6.62 2.03 -21.26
CA GLN A 37 6.16 1.19 -20.15
C GLN A 37 6.43 1.84 -18.78
N LEU A 38 7.64 2.36 -18.59
CA LEU A 38 8.01 3.06 -17.36
C LEU A 38 7.09 4.26 -17.10
N ASN A 39 6.84 5.09 -18.12
CA ASN A 39 5.97 6.26 -17.98
C ASN A 39 4.52 5.89 -17.67
N GLN A 40 4.00 4.82 -18.28
CA GLN A 40 2.66 4.30 -18.00
C GLN A 40 2.57 3.78 -16.57
N SER A 41 3.56 2.98 -16.14
CA SER A 41 3.62 2.44 -14.77
C SER A 41 3.75 3.56 -13.72
N LEU A 42 4.56 4.58 -13.96
CA LEU A 42 4.67 5.74 -13.05
C LEU A 42 3.37 6.54 -12.96
N LYS A 43 2.63 6.69 -14.06
CA LYS A 43 1.30 7.33 -14.04
C LYS A 43 0.30 6.50 -13.23
N ALA A 44 0.28 5.19 -13.43
CA ALA A 44 -0.59 4.28 -12.68
C ALA A 44 -0.23 4.29 -11.18
N LEU A 45 1.07 4.21 -10.86
CA LEU A 45 1.57 4.28 -9.48
C LEU A 45 1.18 5.59 -8.78
N LYS A 46 1.28 6.72 -9.50
CA LYS A 46 0.83 8.02 -8.98
C LYS A 46 -0.66 8.02 -8.62
N LEU A 47 -1.49 7.43 -9.46
CA LEU A 47 -2.94 7.34 -9.20
C LEU A 47 -3.22 6.43 -8.00
N SER A 48 -2.57 5.28 -7.90
CA SER A 48 -2.65 4.39 -6.75
C SER A 48 -2.29 5.11 -5.45
N ILE A 49 -1.15 5.81 -5.40
CA ILE A 49 -0.74 6.60 -4.22
C ILE A 49 -1.76 7.68 -3.85
N ILE A 50 -2.42 8.31 -4.83
CA ILE A 50 -3.45 9.31 -4.56
C ILE A 50 -4.68 8.67 -3.90
N GLU A 51 -5.10 7.49 -4.37
CA GLU A 51 -6.22 6.75 -3.77
C GLU A 51 -5.86 6.22 -2.37
N ASP A 52 -4.65 5.71 -2.18
CA ASP A 52 -4.14 5.30 -0.86
C ASP A 52 -4.15 6.48 0.12
N LYS A 53 -3.71 7.67 -0.32
CA LYS A 53 -3.79 8.87 0.50
C LYS A 53 -5.23 9.23 0.90
N LYS A 54 -6.19 9.09 0.00
CA LYS A 54 -7.61 9.33 0.33
C LYS A 54 -8.13 8.28 1.32
N ALA A 55 -7.75 7.01 1.14
CA ALA A 55 -8.11 5.94 2.06
C ALA A 55 -7.53 6.20 3.46
N MET A 56 -6.28 6.66 3.53
CA MET A 56 -5.62 7.01 4.79
C MET A 56 -6.28 8.19 5.49
N ASN A 57 -6.65 9.24 4.77
CA ASN A 57 -7.38 10.36 5.36
C ASN A 57 -8.73 9.92 5.94
N ARG A 58 -9.51 9.12 5.20
CA ARG A 58 -10.77 8.55 5.74
C ARG A 58 -10.54 7.69 6.98
N PHE A 59 -9.44 6.94 7.00
CA PHE A 59 -9.07 6.16 8.18
C PHE A 59 -8.77 7.05 9.38
N LEU A 60 -8.01 8.14 9.20
CA LEU A 60 -7.70 9.10 10.27
C LEU A 60 -8.94 9.77 10.82
N ASP A 61 -9.86 10.22 9.94
CA ASP A 61 -11.13 10.83 10.34
C ASP A 61 -11.96 9.84 11.19
N ASN A 62 -12.02 8.58 10.79
CA ASN A 62 -12.70 7.52 11.54
C ASN A 62 -11.98 7.19 12.87
N HIS A 63 -10.66 7.31 12.90
CA HIS A 63 -9.87 7.06 14.09
C HIS A 63 -10.10 8.12 15.18
N GLU A 64 -10.21 9.40 14.81
CA GLU A 64 -10.58 10.47 15.74
C GLU A 64 -11.95 10.22 16.37
N ALA A 65 -12.93 9.81 15.57
CA ALA A 65 -14.25 9.43 16.10
C ALA A 65 -14.16 8.25 17.07
N LEU A 66 -13.29 7.27 16.81
CA LEU A 66 -13.03 6.15 17.70
C LEU A 66 -12.43 6.59 19.03
N MET A 67 -11.43 7.46 18.99
CA MET A 67 -10.80 7.96 20.22
C MET A 67 -11.82 8.62 21.16
N SER A 68 -12.82 9.32 20.63
CA SER A 68 -13.89 9.89 21.44
C SER A 68 -14.75 8.84 22.18
N HIS A 69 -14.88 7.63 21.60
CA HIS A 69 -15.56 6.52 22.29
C HIS A 69 -14.67 5.90 23.38
N PHE A 70 -13.36 5.79 23.15
CA PHE A 70 -12.42 5.35 24.20
C PHE A 70 -12.38 6.32 25.36
N ASP A 71 -12.25 7.62 25.09
CA ASP A 71 -12.27 8.67 26.13
C ASP A 71 -13.53 8.59 26.96
N PHE A 72 -14.71 8.41 26.30
CA PHE A 72 -15.96 8.22 26.98
C PHE A 72 -16.00 6.98 27.89
N ILE A 73 -15.47 5.83 27.42
CA ILE A 73 -15.45 4.59 28.23
C ILE A 73 -14.51 4.69 29.42
N GLN A 74 -13.42 5.45 29.29
CA GLN A 74 -12.43 5.65 30.35
C GLN A 74 -12.89 6.66 31.41
N ASP A 75 -13.85 7.52 31.11
CA ASP A 75 -14.41 8.48 32.04
C ASP A 75 -15.57 7.84 32.84
N GLU A 76 -15.26 7.39 34.06
CA GLU A 76 -16.17 6.69 34.93
C GLU A 76 -17.46 7.50 35.23
N ASP A 77 -17.35 8.81 35.38
CA ASP A 77 -18.50 9.67 35.65
C ASP A 77 -19.41 9.79 34.43
N SER A 78 -18.84 9.97 33.24
CA SER A 78 -19.58 9.97 31.99
C SER A 78 -20.30 8.63 31.73
N VAL A 79 -19.66 7.51 32.08
CA VAL A 79 -20.26 6.18 31.94
C VAL A 79 -21.44 6.01 32.89
N LYS A 80 -21.30 6.39 34.18
CA LYS A 80 -22.36 6.29 35.20
C LYS A 80 -23.59 7.13 34.86
N GLU A 81 -23.38 8.29 34.27
CA GLU A 81 -24.46 9.22 33.90
C GLU A 81 -25.08 8.91 32.52
N SER A 82 -24.50 8.00 31.77
CA SER A 82 -24.91 7.72 30.41
C SER A 82 -26.06 6.73 30.30
N SER A 83 -26.80 6.81 29.18
CA SER A 83 -27.76 5.79 28.82
C SER A 83 -27.09 4.49 28.40
N ASN A 84 -27.70 3.34 28.68
CA ASN A 84 -27.26 2.02 28.23
C ASN A 84 -27.05 1.98 26.69
N GLN A 85 -27.85 2.72 25.94
CA GLN A 85 -27.70 2.79 24.47
C GLN A 85 -26.42 3.49 24.04
N ARG A 86 -25.99 4.56 24.76
CA ARG A 86 -24.73 5.26 24.49
C ARG A 86 -23.53 4.37 24.81
N LEU A 87 -23.59 3.67 25.96
CA LEU A 87 -22.56 2.73 26.37
C LEU A 87 -22.40 1.58 25.37
N LYS A 88 -23.52 0.97 24.97
CA LYS A 88 -23.55 -0.07 23.95
C LYS A 88 -22.90 0.40 22.65
N LYS A 89 -23.29 1.58 22.14
CA LYS A 89 -22.72 2.14 20.92
C LYS A 89 -21.21 2.36 21.06
N ALA A 90 -20.74 2.82 22.21
CA ALA A 90 -19.32 3.01 22.45
C ALA A 90 -18.55 1.68 22.40
N PHE A 91 -19.03 0.63 23.05
CA PHE A 91 -18.45 -0.71 22.99
C PHE A 91 -18.45 -1.27 21.58
N GLU A 92 -19.58 -1.22 20.87
CA GLU A 92 -19.66 -1.68 19.49
C GLU A 92 -18.65 -0.98 18.57
N GLN A 93 -18.43 0.32 18.77
CA GLN A 93 -17.48 1.07 17.95
C GLN A 93 -16.00 0.77 18.31
N THR A 94 -15.70 0.44 19.56
CA THR A 94 -14.33 0.12 19.99
C THR A 94 -13.89 -1.31 19.66
N THR A 95 -14.82 -2.21 19.41
CA THR A 95 -14.56 -3.61 19.03
C THR A 95 -14.56 -3.87 17.52
N ILE A 96 -14.81 -2.86 16.69
CA ILE A 96 -14.77 -3.00 15.23
C ILE A 96 -13.30 -2.93 14.76
N PRO A 97 -12.74 -4.02 14.20
CA PRO A 97 -11.40 -3.99 13.63
C PRO A 97 -11.33 -2.99 12.47
N ARG A 98 -10.28 -2.20 12.44
CA ARG A 98 -10.05 -1.23 11.37
C ARG A 98 -8.79 -1.57 10.62
N SER A 99 -8.89 -1.56 9.31
CA SER A 99 -7.75 -1.78 8.42
C SER A 99 -7.78 -0.81 7.25
N ILE A 100 -6.63 -0.55 6.68
CA ILE A 100 -6.50 0.15 5.40
C ILE A 100 -6.04 -0.88 4.37
N ASN A 101 -6.73 -0.91 3.24
CA ASN A 101 -6.25 -1.64 2.08
C ASN A 101 -5.40 -0.70 1.23
N LEU A 102 -4.08 -0.91 1.25
CA LEU A 102 -3.12 -0.19 0.43
C LEU A 102 -2.82 -0.98 -0.84
N ASP A 103 -2.77 -0.30 -1.99
CA ASP A 103 -2.56 -0.96 -3.29
C ASP A 103 -1.07 -1.15 -3.60
N TYR A 104 -0.62 -2.39 -3.50
CA TYR A 104 0.75 -2.80 -3.86
C TYR A 104 0.90 -3.26 -5.30
N THR A 105 -0.18 -3.40 -6.06
CA THR A 105 -0.21 -4.11 -7.34
C THR A 105 0.76 -3.51 -8.35
N ILE A 106 0.70 -2.20 -8.53
CA ILE A 106 1.57 -1.51 -9.51
C ILE A 106 3.02 -1.51 -9.07
N PHE A 107 3.29 -1.25 -7.78
CA PHE A 107 4.64 -1.29 -7.24
C PHE A 107 5.28 -2.68 -7.39
N SER A 108 4.58 -3.74 -7.00
CA SER A 108 5.06 -5.12 -7.11
C SER A 108 5.32 -5.52 -8.57
N SER A 109 4.48 -5.07 -9.51
CA SER A 109 4.70 -5.27 -10.94
C SER A 109 5.95 -4.55 -11.44
N MET A 110 6.18 -3.31 -11.01
CA MET A 110 7.39 -2.54 -11.37
C MET A 110 8.65 -3.12 -10.74
N GLU A 111 8.56 -3.64 -9.53
CA GLU A 111 9.69 -4.27 -8.81
C GLU A 111 10.07 -5.59 -9.47
N SER A 112 9.11 -6.49 -9.70
CA SER A 112 9.34 -7.81 -10.30
C SER A 112 9.83 -7.74 -11.75
N SER A 113 9.39 -6.73 -12.52
CA SER A 113 9.88 -6.48 -13.89
C SER A 113 11.20 -5.71 -13.94
N GLY A 114 11.70 -5.22 -12.80
CA GLY A 114 12.89 -4.38 -12.73
C GLY A 114 12.70 -2.93 -13.24
N LEU A 115 11.48 -2.54 -13.60
CA LEU A 115 11.16 -1.18 -14.08
C LEU A 115 11.45 -0.10 -13.04
N ILE A 116 11.31 -0.41 -11.75
CA ILE A 116 11.58 0.52 -10.66
C ILE A 116 13.05 1.01 -10.71
N TYR A 117 13.99 0.13 -11.08
CA TYR A 117 15.41 0.43 -11.18
C TYR A 117 15.79 1.17 -12.46
N LYS A 118 14.84 1.33 -13.40
CA LYS A 118 15.00 2.13 -14.63
C LYS A 118 14.62 3.60 -14.43
N ILE A 119 14.11 3.97 -13.28
CA ILE A 119 13.86 5.37 -12.91
C ILE A 119 15.20 6.08 -12.78
N LYS A 120 15.45 7.06 -13.66
CA LYS A 120 16.71 7.82 -13.72
C LYS A 120 16.89 8.78 -12.54
N ASP A 121 15.78 9.29 -12.00
CA ASP A 121 15.78 10.13 -10.81
C ASP A 121 15.94 9.25 -9.55
N ASP A 122 17.13 9.21 -9.01
CA ASP A 122 17.47 8.43 -7.82
C ASP A 122 16.68 8.85 -6.59
N GLN A 123 16.36 10.15 -6.47
CA GLN A 123 15.58 10.65 -5.33
C GLN A 123 14.13 10.13 -5.40
N LEU A 124 13.52 10.20 -6.59
CA LEU A 124 12.17 9.67 -6.82
C LEU A 124 12.14 8.16 -6.58
N ARG A 125 13.08 7.42 -7.16
CA ARG A 125 13.19 5.96 -6.97
C ARG A 125 13.28 5.60 -5.49
N ASN A 126 14.19 6.22 -4.75
CA ASN A 126 14.39 5.94 -3.33
C ASN A 126 13.17 6.32 -2.48
N LYS A 127 12.45 7.41 -2.80
CA LYS A 127 11.19 7.76 -2.13
C LYS A 127 10.11 6.71 -2.36
N ILE A 128 9.97 6.18 -3.58
CA ILE A 128 9.01 5.12 -3.90
C ILE A 128 9.36 3.85 -3.12
N LEU A 129 10.62 3.40 -3.19
CA LEU A 129 11.09 2.23 -2.45
C LEU A 129 10.84 2.37 -0.94
N LYS A 130 11.21 3.51 -0.35
CA LYS A 130 10.97 3.78 1.07
C LYS A 130 9.48 3.78 1.43
N LEU A 131 8.62 4.31 0.56
CA LEU A 131 7.17 4.31 0.79
C LEU A 131 6.64 2.88 0.89
N TYR A 132 6.92 2.05 -0.10
CA TYR A 132 6.34 0.69 -0.20
C TYR A 132 7.06 -0.32 0.69
N GLN A 133 8.39 -0.34 0.73
CA GLN A 133 9.17 -1.34 1.48
C GLN A 133 9.32 -1.03 2.96
N SER A 134 9.09 0.23 3.39
CA SER A 134 9.24 0.61 4.79
C SER A 134 7.92 1.13 5.38
N ARG A 135 7.38 2.23 4.83
CA ARG A 135 6.25 2.93 5.45
C ARG A 135 4.95 2.12 5.41
N TYR A 136 4.65 1.51 4.27
CA TYR A 136 3.44 0.68 4.15
C TYR A 136 3.56 -0.59 5.00
N ASN A 137 4.72 -1.23 5.05
CA ASN A 137 4.93 -2.41 5.91
C ASN A 137 4.76 -2.04 7.39
N SER A 138 5.34 -0.91 7.84
CA SER A 138 5.15 -0.45 9.22
C SER A 138 3.68 -0.17 9.55
N LEU A 139 2.90 0.34 8.60
CA LEU A 139 1.45 0.53 8.79
C LEU A 139 0.71 -0.80 8.95
N ILE A 140 1.04 -1.80 8.14
CA ILE A 140 0.45 -3.15 8.27
C ILE A 140 0.74 -3.74 9.65
N GLU A 141 1.98 -3.65 10.13
CA GLU A 141 2.36 -4.11 11.48
C GLU A 141 1.56 -3.42 12.58
N ILE A 142 1.32 -2.11 12.46
CA ILE A 142 0.50 -1.35 13.41
C ILE A 142 -0.96 -1.85 13.38
N PHE A 143 -1.52 -2.11 12.20
CA PHE A 143 -2.90 -2.62 12.09
C PHE A 143 -3.05 -4.03 12.64
N ASP A 144 -2.05 -4.89 12.46
CA ASP A 144 -2.05 -6.24 13.03
C ASP A 144 -2.03 -6.17 14.56
N TYR A 145 -1.23 -5.26 15.13
CA TYR A 145 -1.20 -5.00 16.56
C TYR A 145 -2.54 -4.47 17.09
N ASP A 146 -3.15 -3.50 16.39
CA ASP A 146 -4.48 -2.99 16.75
C ASP A 146 -5.55 -4.07 16.70
N LEU A 147 -5.51 -4.94 15.70
CA LEU A 147 -6.45 -6.06 15.59
C LEU A 147 -6.35 -7.02 16.79
N GLU A 148 -5.14 -7.30 17.27
CA GLU A 148 -4.94 -8.11 18.47
C GLU A 148 -5.52 -7.43 19.73
N ASN A 149 -5.35 -6.12 19.87
CA ASN A 149 -5.91 -5.36 20.98
C ASN A 149 -7.44 -5.31 20.94
N VAL A 150 -8.02 -5.13 19.77
CA VAL A 150 -9.48 -5.19 19.57
C VAL A 150 -10.02 -6.55 19.98
N LYS A 151 -9.38 -7.66 19.60
CA LYS A 151 -9.80 -9.01 20.03
C LYS A 151 -9.75 -9.19 21.54
N LYS A 152 -8.68 -8.72 22.22
CA LYS A 152 -8.59 -8.77 23.69
C LYS A 152 -9.69 -7.95 24.35
N MET A 153 -10.03 -6.79 23.79
CA MET A 153 -11.10 -5.96 24.31
C MET A 153 -12.46 -6.61 24.12
N ASP A 154 -12.71 -7.23 22.95
CA ASP A 154 -13.91 -7.99 22.67
C ASP A 154 -14.10 -9.14 23.65
N ASP A 155 -13.05 -9.90 23.94
CA ASP A 155 -13.02 -10.96 24.96
C ASP A 155 -13.41 -10.43 26.34
N VAL A 156 -12.87 -9.27 26.75
CA VAL A 156 -13.22 -8.63 28.03
C VAL A 156 -14.69 -8.23 28.06
N ILE A 157 -15.21 -7.66 26.98
CA ILE A 157 -16.59 -7.24 26.90
C ILE A 157 -17.52 -8.45 26.96
N ILE A 158 -17.27 -9.48 26.15
CA ILE A 158 -18.11 -10.71 26.11
C ILE A 158 -18.13 -11.42 27.46
N ASN A 159 -16.99 -11.46 28.17
CA ASN A 159 -16.90 -12.17 29.45
C ASN A 159 -17.50 -11.39 30.62
N ASN A 160 -17.56 -10.06 30.57
CA ASN A 160 -17.99 -9.25 31.72
C ASN A 160 -19.34 -8.53 31.52
N PHE A 161 -19.85 -8.50 30.30
CA PHE A 161 -21.09 -7.77 30.01
C PHE A 161 -22.07 -8.63 29.25
N ILE A 162 -23.34 -8.49 29.61
CA ILE A 162 -24.46 -9.03 28.82
C ILE A 162 -24.88 -7.96 27.82
N ILE A 163 -24.56 -8.18 26.54
CA ILE A 163 -24.95 -7.29 25.46
C ILE A 163 -26.23 -7.83 24.82
N SER A 164 -27.32 -7.13 25.03
CA SER A 164 -28.60 -7.41 24.35
C SER A 164 -28.84 -6.43 23.20
N LYS A 165 -29.92 -6.68 22.44
CA LYS A 165 -30.34 -5.78 21.36
C LYS A 165 -30.63 -4.36 21.84
N GLU A 166 -31.00 -4.19 23.10
CA GLU A 166 -31.53 -2.95 23.68
C GLU A 166 -30.66 -2.38 24.82
N SER A 167 -29.79 -3.20 25.44
CA SER A 167 -29.01 -2.77 26.62
C SER A 167 -27.68 -3.47 26.75
N VAL A 168 -26.77 -2.87 27.54
CA VAL A 168 -25.56 -3.47 28.08
C VAL A 168 -25.70 -3.56 29.59
N MET A 169 -25.51 -4.74 30.14
CA MET A 169 -25.55 -5.00 31.58
C MET A 169 -24.31 -5.76 32.00
N TRP A 170 -23.87 -5.53 33.25
CA TRP A 170 -22.82 -6.34 33.85
C TRP A 170 -23.29 -7.80 33.96
N ASN A 171 -22.39 -8.72 33.65
CA ASN A 171 -22.63 -10.12 33.95
C ASN A 171 -22.41 -10.34 35.46
N LEU A 172 -23.50 -10.48 36.21
CA LEU A 172 -23.46 -10.62 37.67
C LEU A 172 -23.24 -12.06 38.15
N ASP A 173 -22.92 -12.99 37.25
CA ASP A 173 -22.70 -14.41 37.56
C ASP A 173 -21.24 -14.73 37.95
N TYR A 174 -20.53 -13.77 38.57
CA TYR A 174 -19.22 -13.99 39.16
C TYR A 174 -19.22 -13.59 40.65
#